data_047c07fee25a1a24f238b111aac8ca2f
#
_entry.id   047c07fee25a1a24f238b111aac8ca2f
#
_cell.length_a   1.000
_cell.length_b   1.000
_cell.length_c   1.000
_cell.angle_alpha   90.00
_cell.angle_beta   90.00
_cell.angle_gamma   90.00
#
_symmetry.space_group_name_H-M   'P 1'
#
loop_
_entity.id
_entity.type
_entity.pdbx_description
1 polymer ?
#
loop_
_entity_poly.entity_id
_entity_poly.type
_entity_poly.pdbx_seq_one_letter_code
_entity_poly.pdbx_strand_id
1 'polypeptide(L)'
;MNKFNVLLIEDEKNICNFISKTLSSQGYRVSCASTGNEALSLATSLCPDILLLDLGLPDMDGMEVIQRFRTWSNRPIIVVSARTLEIDKVRALDAGADDYLTKPFGISELMARIRTSLRHSNPSANNGNTIPHLYRAKGLEIDFFKRMITIDRQSVHLTPIEYKIVAFLAQNSGKVMTYSAVMNSVWGPYAESDNKILRVNMANIRRKLEKNPAEPIYIFTEVGVGYRMTDDEAAI
;
A
#
# COMPACT_ATOMS: atom_id res chain seq x y z
N MET A 1 15.15 -2.86 1.22
CA MET A 1 14.15 -1.81 1.00
C MET A 1 12.88 -2.47 0.49
N ASN A 2 11.76 -2.32 1.20
CA ASN A 2 10.48 -2.86 0.75
C ASN A 2 9.92 -1.94 -0.35
N LYS A 3 9.74 -2.47 -1.56
CA LYS A 3 9.32 -1.69 -2.73
C LYS A 3 7.84 -1.31 -2.63
N PHE A 4 7.49 -0.11 -3.10
CA PHE A 4 6.09 0.25 -3.32
C PHE A 4 5.48 -0.60 -4.43
N ASN A 5 4.25 -1.06 -4.23
CA ASN A 5 3.46 -1.77 -5.24
C ASN A 5 2.63 -0.79 -6.04
N VAL A 6 2.81 -0.78 -7.34
CA VAL A 6 2.01 -0.02 -8.31
C VAL A 6 1.13 -1.00 -9.06
N LEU A 7 -0.17 -0.74 -9.10
CA LEU A 7 -1.09 -1.41 -10.00
C LEU A 7 -1.30 -0.51 -11.22
N LEU A 8 -0.82 -0.94 -12.37
CA LEU A 8 -0.97 -0.25 -13.64
C LEU A 8 -2.12 -0.88 -14.41
N ILE A 9 -3.12 -0.07 -14.75
CA ILE A 9 -4.36 -0.50 -15.42
C ILE A 9 -4.37 0.16 -16.79
N GLU A 10 -4.04 -0.62 -17.82
CA GLU A 10 -3.77 -0.14 -19.17
C GLU A 10 -3.97 -1.30 -20.15
N ASP A 11 -4.84 -1.15 -21.14
CA ASP A 11 -5.14 -2.18 -22.13
C ASP A 11 -4.12 -2.21 -23.29
N GLU A 12 -3.48 -1.07 -23.58
CA GLU A 12 -2.44 -1.00 -24.59
C GLU A 12 -1.12 -1.61 -24.10
N LYS A 13 -0.81 -2.81 -24.59
CA LYS A 13 0.41 -3.57 -24.19
C LYS A 13 1.71 -2.78 -24.32
N ASN A 14 1.84 -1.93 -25.35
CA ASN A 14 3.05 -1.14 -25.57
C ASN A 14 3.24 -0.09 -24.47
N ILE A 15 2.17 0.61 -24.10
CA ILE A 15 2.16 1.62 -23.04
C ILE A 15 2.39 0.95 -21.68
N CYS A 16 1.67 -0.15 -21.41
CA CYS A 16 1.85 -0.93 -20.20
C CYS A 16 3.31 -1.40 -20.04
N ASN A 17 3.92 -1.98 -21.07
CA ASN A 17 5.30 -2.43 -21.04
C ASN A 17 6.30 -1.28 -20.80
N PHE A 18 6.08 -0.15 -21.47
CA PHE A 18 6.94 1.02 -21.32
C PHE A 18 6.90 1.57 -19.89
N ILE A 19 5.71 1.82 -19.35
CA ILE A 19 5.53 2.35 -17.99
C ILE A 19 6.06 1.33 -16.96
N SER A 20 5.70 0.05 -17.11
CA SER A 20 6.10 -1.00 -16.17
C SER A 20 7.63 -1.16 -16.09
N LYS A 21 8.34 -1.20 -17.24
CA LYS A 21 9.80 -1.27 -17.27
C LYS A 21 10.44 -0.03 -16.61
N THR A 22 9.91 1.15 -16.92
CA THR A 22 10.43 2.40 -16.37
C THR A 22 10.25 2.46 -14.86
N LEU A 23 9.07 2.15 -14.34
CA LEU A 23 8.81 2.13 -12.90
C LEU A 23 9.64 1.05 -12.18
N SER A 24 9.79 -0.12 -12.80
CA SER A 24 10.61 -1.21 -12.24
C SER A 24 12.07 -0.82 -12.11
N SER A 25 12.64 -0.10 -13.10
CA SER A 25 14.02 0.42 -13.03
C SER A 25 14.21 1.45 -11.92
N GLN A 26 13.15 2.14 -11.53
CA GLN A 26 13.13 3.10 -10.41
C GLN A 26 12.84 2.45 -9.06
N GLY A 27 12.77 1.13 -8.99
CA GLY A 27 12.64 0.39 -7.75
C GLY A 27 11.21 0.11 -7.31
N TYR A 28 10.19 0.39 -8.13
CA TYR A 28 8.81 -0.01 -7.86
C TYR A 28 8.58 -1.48 -8.22
N ARG A 29 7.59 -2.11 -7.56
CA ARG A 29 7.03 -3.38 -8.01
C ARG A 29 5.75 -3.06 -8.78
N VAL A 30 5.69 -3.47 -10.05
CA VAL A 30 4.56 -3.16 -10.92
C VAL A 30 3.80 -4.44 -11.23
N SER A 31 2.49 -4.39 -11.05
CA SER A 31 1.54 -5.39 -11.54
C SER A 31 0.64 -4.71 -12.56
N CYS A 32 0.32 -5.40 -13.65
CA CYS A 32 -0.48 -4.86 -14.73
C CYS A 32 -1.84 -5.55 -14.76
N ALA A 33 -2.87 -4.76 -15.11
CA ALA A 33 -4.22 -5.23 -15.47
C ALA A 33 -4.59 -4.61 -16.81
N SER A 34 -5.25 -5.39 -17.66
CA SER A 34 -5.71 -4.95 -18.99
C SER A 34 -7.21 -4.62 -19.03
N THR A 35 -7.92 -4.87 -17.96
CA THR A 35 -9.37 -4.65 -17.82
C THR A 35 -9.71 -4.13 -16.42
N GLY A 36 -10.86 -3.48 -16.29
CA GLY A 36 -11.34 -2.97 -15.00
C GLY A 36 -11.66 -4.09 -14.01
N ASN A 37 -12.25 -5.18 -14.45
CA ASN A 37 -12.56 -6.34 -13.58
C ASN A 37 -11.27 -7.01 -13.07
N GLU A 38 -10.26 -7.20 -13.93
CA GLU A 38 -8.95 -7.69 -13.53
C GLU A 38 -8.30 -6.75 -12.51
N ALA A 39 -8.35 -5.45 -12.77
CA ALA A 39 -7.81 -4.43 -11.88
C ALA A 39 -8.41 -4.47 -10.48
N LEU A 40 -9.73 -4.55 -10.35
CA LEU A 40 -10.42 -4.64 -9.06
C LEU A 40 -10.06 -5.93 -8.31
N SER A 41 -9.96 -7.06 -9.01
CA SER A 41 -9.52 -8.34 -8.43
C SER A 41 -8.07 -8.26 -7.94
N LEU A 42 -7.16 -7.74 -8.77
CA LEU A 42 -5.74 -7.57 -8.39
C LEU A 42 -5.57 -6.55 -7.26
N ALA A 43 -6.38 -5.48 -7.26
CA ALA A 43 -6.33 -4.48 -6.20
C ALA A 43 -6.66 -5.06 -4.83
N THR A 44 -7.60 -6.00 -4.75
CA THR A 44 -7.94 -6.71 -3.51
C THR A 44 -6.83 -7.66 -3.07
N SER A 45 -6.28 -8.45 -4.00
CA SER A 45 -5.29 -9.49 -3.66
C SER A 45 -3.89 -8.94 -3.41
N LEU A 46 -3.46 -7.90 -4.16
CA LEU A 46 -2.11 -7.33 -4.08
C LEU A 46 -2.00 -6.15 -3.13
N CYS A 47 -3.14 -5.54 -2.74
CA CYS A 47 -3.19 -4.34 -1.90
C CYS A 47 -2.18 -3.28 -2.36
N PRO A 48 -2.28 -2.74 -3.59
CA PRO A 48 -1.31 -1.80 -4.14
C PRO A 48 -1.20 -0.55 -3.28
N ASP A 49 -0.05 0.12 -3.36
CA ASP A 49 0.17 1.39 -2.66
C ASP A 49 -0.37 2.58 -3.47
N ILE A 50 -0.48 2.41 -4.80
CA ILE A 50 -1.00 3.39 -5.75
C ILE A 50 -1.53 2.68 -6.99
N LEU A 51 -2.59 3.25 -7.59
CA LEU A 51 -3.11 2.85 -8.90
C LEU A 51 -2.73 3.89 -9.95
N LEU A 52 -2.30 3.42 -11.13
CA LEU A 52 -2.22 4.22 -12.36
C LEU A 52 -3.31 3.68 -13.28
N LEU A 53 -4.27 4.50 -13.66
CA LEU A 53 -5.51 4.06 -14.30
C LEU A 53 -5.75 4.79 -15.62
N ASP A 54 -5.82 4.04 -16.72
CA ASP A 54 -6.48 4.58 -17.91
C ASP A 54 -8.00 4.50 -17.78
N LEU A 55 -8.68 5.50 -18.36
CA LEU A 55 -10.15 5.54 -18.40
C LEU A 55 -10.72 4.73 -19.57
N GLY A 56 -9.94 4.49 -20.61
CA GLY A 56 -10.37 3.82 -21.85
C GLY A 56 -10.23 2.32 -21.79
N LEU A 57 -10.80 1.63 -20.79
CA LEU A 57 -10.71 0.18 -20.67
C LEU A 57 -11.75 -0.54 -21.56
N PRO A 58 -11.46 -1.78 -22.00
CA PRO A 58 -12.33 -2.49 -22.95
C PRO A 58 -13.62 -3.04 -22.33
N ASP A 59 -13.65 -3.25 -21.01
CA ASP A 59 -14.77 -3.91 -20.31
C ASP A 59 -15.66 -2.95 -19.51
N MET A 60 -15.12 -1.80 -19.08
CA MET A 60 -15.86 -0.76 -18.36
C MET A 60 -15.15 0.59 -18.46
N ASP A 61 -15.85 1.69 -18.19
CA ASP A 61 -15.20 3.01 -18.05
C ASP A 61 -14.33 3.03 -16.78
N GLY A 62 -13.11 3.56 -16.88
CA GLY A 62 -12.23 3.70 -15.72
C GLY A 62 -12.83 4.53 -14.58
N MET A 63 -13.82 5.39 -14.86
CA MET A 63 -14.59 6.10 -13.83
C MET A 63 -15.32 5.11 -12.90
N GLU A 64 -15.85 4.03 -13.42
CA GLU A 64 -16.50 2.98 -12.63
C GLU A 64 -15.47 2.24 -11.75
N VAL A 65 -14.26 2.03 -12.28
CA VAL A 65 -13.15 1.46 -11.48
C VAL A 65 -12.84 2.36 -10.28
N ILE A 66 -12.75 3.68 -10.48
CA ILE A 66 -12.51 4.66 -9.39
C ILE A 66 -13.62 4.53 -8.32
N GLN A 67 -14.87 4.61 -8.74
CA GLN A 67 -16.02 4.57 -7.83
C GLN A 67 -16.04 3.27 -7.03
N ARG A 68 -15.89 2.11 -7.69
CA ARG A 68 -15.85 0.81 -7.03
C ARG A 68 -14.67 0.68 -6.08
N PHE A 69 -13.48 1.12 -6.48
CA PHE A 69 -12.29 1.07 -5.63
C PHE A 69 -12.44 1.95 -4.39
N ARG A 70 -13.07 3.11 -4.50
CA ARG A 70 -13.32 4.04 -3.38
C ARG A 70 -14.30 3.52 -2.35
N THR A 71 -15.13 2.54 -2.68
CA THR A 71 -16.04 1.93 -1.66
C THR A 71 -15.26 1.23 -0.54
N TRP A 72 -14.00 0.84 -0.77
CA TRP A 72 -13.22 0.06 0.19
C TRP A 72 -11.76 0.52 0.37
N SER A 73 -11.26 1.47 -0.42
CA SER A 73 -9.85 1.88 -0.35
C SER A 73 -9.65 3.37 -0.59
N ASN A 74 -8.80 3.98 0.26
CA ASN A 74 -8.33 5.37 0.12
C ASN A 74 -6.91 5.44 -0.48
N ARG A 75 -6.41 4.37 -1.10
CA ARG A 75 -5.10 4.40 -1.76
C ARG A 75 -5.15 5.33 -2.97
N PRO A 76 -4.06 6.07 -3.24
CA PRO A 76 -4.07 7.06 -4.32
C PRO A 76 -4.31 6.43 -5.68
N ILE A 77 -5.08 7.14 -6.50
CA ILE A 77 -5.34 6.85 -7.91
C ILE A 77 -4.86 8.03 -8.73
N ILE A 78 -3.92 7.79 -9.64
CA ILE A 78 -3.55 8.74 -10.69
C ILE A 78 -4.19 8.25 -11.98
N VAL A 79 -5.08 9.05 -12.54
CA VAL A 79 -5.62 8.80 -13.88
C VAL A 79 -4.58 9.17 -14.93
N VAL A 80 -4.35 8.28 -15.91
CA VAL A 80 -3.41 8.49 -17.02
C VAL A 80 -4.14 8.22 -18.31
N SER A 81 -4.72 9.24 -18.94
CA SER A 81 -5.67 9.05 -20.04
C SER A 81 -5.44 9.98 -21.23
N ALA A 82 -5.89 9.55 -22.41
CA ALA A 82 -5.90 10.36 -23.63
C ALA A 82 -7.05 11.39 -23.65
N ARG A 83 -8.02 11.31 -22.69
CA ARG A 83 -9.10 12.28 -22.57
C ARG A 83 -8.53 13.60 -22.06
N THR A 84 -8.62 14.66 -22.88
CA THR A 84 -8.00 15.96 -22.62
C THR A 84 -8.99 17.03 -22.12
N LEU A 85 -10.28 16.77 -22.27
CA LEU A 85 -11.33 17.73 -21.92
C LEU A 85 -11.33 18.01 -20.42
N GLU A 86 -11.48 19.27 -20.04
CA GLU A 86 -11.54 19.70 -18.65
C GLU A 86 -12.64 18.97 -17.87
N ILE A 87 -13.80 18.77 -18.50
CA ILE A 87 -14.94 18.08 -17.89
C ILE A 87 -14.59 16.63 -17.49
N ASP A 88 -13.76 15.93 -18.28
CA ASP A 88 -13.35 14.54 -17.96
C ASP A 88 -12.40 14.53 -16.77
N LYS A 89 -11.49 15.52 -16.69
CA LYS A 89 -10.58 15.68 -15.54
C LYS A 89 -11.35 15.97 -14.26
N VAL A 90 -12.27 16.92 -14.31
CA VAL A 90 -13.12 17.27 -13.16
C VAL A 90 -13.92 16.06 -12.69
N ARG A 91 -14.59 15.34 -13.61
CA ARG A 91 -15.35 14.14 -13.27
C ARG A 91 -14.49 13.05 -12.62
N ALA A 92 -13.26 12.83 -13.11
CA ALA A 92 -12.38 11.84 -12.53
C ALA A 92 -11.97 12.22 -11.10
N LEU A 93 -11.63 13.49 -10.86
CA LEU A 93 -11.29 13.99 -9.52
C LEU A 93 -12.50 13.94 -8.57
N ASP A 94 -13.68 14.34 -9.03
CA ASP A 94 -14.92 14.26 -8.24
C ASP A 94 -15.33 12.81 -7.94
N ALA A 95 -15.02 11.88 -8.85
CA ALA A 95 -15.22 10.43 -8.60
C ALA A 95 -14.23 9.86 -7.58
N GLY A 96 -13.20 10.61 -7.21
CA GLY A 96 -12.24 10.25 -6.18
C GLY A 96 -10.83 9.91 -6.68
N ALA A 97 -10.45 10.28 -7.91
CA ALA A 97 -9.06 10.27 -8.32
C ALA A 97 -8.27 11.35 -7.57
N ASP A 98 -7.02 11.06 -7.22
CA ASP A 98 -6.16 12.01 -6.49
C ASP A 98 -5.38 12.94 -7.45
N ASP A 99 -5.16 12.49 -8.69
CA ASP A 99 -4.47 13.27 -9.70
C ASP A 99 -4.85 12.80 -11.11
N TYR A 100 -4.56 13.65 -12.11
CA TYR A 100 -4.87 13.38 -13.51
C TYR A 100 -3.69 13.78 -14.41
N LEU A 101 -3.24 12.84 -15.23
CA LEU A 101 -2.16 13.03 -16.20
C LEU A 101 -2.65 12.74 -17.61
N THR A 102 -2.52 13.70 -18.52
CA THR A 102 -2.93 13.51 -19.92
C THR A 102 -1.85 12.87 -20.77
N LYS A 103 -2.22 11.90 -21.61
CA LYS A 103 -1.37 11.36 -22.67
C LYS A 103 -1.29 12.36 -23.85
N PRO A 104 -0.08 12.60 -24.46
CA PRO A 104 1.22 12.07 -24.08
C PRO A 104 1.83 12.82 -22.88
N PHE A 105 2.59 12.12 -22.04
CA PHE A 105 3.22 12.67 -20.84
C PHE A 105 4.71 12.35 -20.77
N GLY A 106 5.43 13.15 -20.02
CA GLY A 106 6.84 12.90 -19.69
C GLY A 106 7.00 11.94 -18.53
N ILE A 107 7.97 11.02 -18.61
CA ILE A 107 8.27 10.09 -17.51
C ILE A 107 8.61 10.83 -16.21
N SER A 108 9.36 11.92 -16.29
CA SER A 108 9.70 12.73 -15.11
C SER A 108 8.47 13.30 -14.41
N GLU A 109 7.46 13.68 -15.19
CA GLU A 109 6.18 14.16 -14.65
C GLU A 109 5.41 13.04 -13.95
N LEU A 110 5.24 11.90 -14.60
CA LEU A 110 4.59 10.73 -13.99
C LEU A 110 5.27 10.35 -12.67
N MET A 111 6.61 10.29 -12.67
CA MET A 111 7.39 9.97 -11.47
C MET A 111 7.23 11.00 -10.35
N ALA A 112 7.14 12.29 -10.68
CA ALA A 112 6.90 13.34 -9.70
C ALA A 112 5.51 13.19 -9.05
N ARG A 113 4.47 12.93 -9.85
CA ARG A 113 3.10 12.72 -9.38
C ARG A 113 2.98 11.48 -8.50
N ILE A 114 3.59 10.35 -8.89
CA ILE A 114 3.64 9.12 -8.08
C ILE A 114 4.27 9.40 -6.71
N ARG A 115 5.43 10.08 -6.67
CA ARG A 115 6.08 10.41 -5.39
C ARG A 115 5.22 11.31 -4.51
N THR A 116 4.54 12.29 -5.11
CA THR A 116 3.67 13.21 -4.39
C THR A 116 2.46 12.47 -3.82
N SER A 117 1.77 11.67 -4.62
CA SER A 117 0.61 10.90 -4.18
C SER A 117 0.96 9.88 -3.08
N LEU A 118 2.09 9.17 -3.21
CA LEU A 118 2.56 8.26 -2.17
C LEU A 118 2.96 8.97 -0.87
N ARG A 119 3.42 10.21 -0.94
CA ARG A 119 3.72 11.02 0.25
C ARG A 119 2.46 11.45 0.97
N HIS A 120 1.42 11.88 0.24
CA HIS A 120 0.15 12.32 0.81
C HIS A 120 -0.71 11.17 1.35
N SER A 121 -0.60 9.99 0.77
CA SER A 121 -1.31 8.80 1.25
C SER A 121 -0.74 8.19 2.54
N ASN A 122 0.42 8.66 2.99
CA ASN A 122 0.90 8.38 4.33
C ASN A 122 0.32 9.44 5.29
N PRO A 123 -0.60 9.09 6.20
CA PRO A 123 -1.25 10.05 7.10
C PRO A 123 -0.28 10.83 8.01
N SER A 124 0.98 10.44 8.02
CA SER A 124 2.06 11.06 8.80
C SER A 124 2.42 12.48 8.36
N ALA A 125 1.90 12.99 7.24
CA ALA A 125 2.33 14.29 6.73
C ALA A 125 1.40 15.47 7.08
N ASN A 126 0.14 15.25 7.48
CA ASN A 126 -0.85 16.33 7.49
C ASN A 126 -1.68 16.55 8.77
N ASN A 127 -1.54 15.74 9.80
CA ASN A 127 -2.21 16.04 11.08
C ASN A 127 -1.17 16.12 12.21
N GLY A 128 -1.23 17.17 13.01
CA GLY A 128 -0.30 17.52 14.09
C GLY A 128 -0.05 16.48 15.20
N ASN A 129 -0.34 15.21 14.95
CA ASN A 129 0.24 14.05 15.59
C ASN A 129 1.31 13.51 14.63
N THR A 130 2.53 13.94 14.84
CA THR A 130 3.73 13.38 14.19
C THR A 130 3.81 11.90 14.53
N ILE A 131 3.32 11.03 13.60
CA ILE A 131 3.74 9.62 13.64
C ILE A 131 5.25 9.68 13.41
N PRO A 132 6.05 9.19 14.36
CA PRO A 132 7.50 9.23 14.22
C PRO A 132 7.88 8.56 12.90
N HIS A 133 8.74 9.22 12.12
CA HIS A 133 9.26 8.65 10.86
C HIS A 133 9.95 7.30 11.10
N LEU A 134 10.24 7.00 12.33
CA LEU A 134 11.03 5.90 12.78
C LEU A 134 10.37 5.28 14.02
N TYR A 135 10.13 3.98 13.98
CA TYR A 135 9.77 3.18 15.16
C TYR A 135 10.99 2.39 15.61
N ARG A 136 11.23 2.34 16.91
CA ARG A 136 12.32 1.57 17.51
C ARG A 136 11.83 0.83 18.75
N ALA A 137 12.18 -0.46 18.83
CA ALA A 137 11.96 -1.26 20.02
C ALA A 137 12.90 -2.47 20.03
N LYS A 138 13.65 -2.68 21.10
CA LYS A 138 14.46 -3.90 21.35
C LYS A 138 15.34 -4.34 20.15
N GLY A 139 15.96 -3.37 19.45
CA GLY A 139 16.80 -3.63 18.27
C GLY A 139 16.06 -3.66 16.94
N LEU A 140 14.71 -3.73 16.94
CA LEU A 140 13.89 -3.53 15.74
C LEU A 140 13.79 -2.04 15.42
N GLU A 141 14.07 -1.70 14.19
CA GLU A 141 13.90 -0.33 13.67
C GLU A 141 13.09 -0.37 12.37
N ILE A 142 12.06 0.48 12.27
CA ILE A 142 11.21 0.61 11.10
C ILE A 142 11.24 2.07 10.63
N ASP A 143 11.90 2.31 9.50
CA ASP A 143 11.85 3.59 8.80
C ASP A 143 10.66 3.56 7.84
N PHE A 144 9.57 4.24 8.20
CA PHE A 144 8.34 4.25 7.42
C PHE A 144 8.50 4.99 6.08
N PHE A 145 9.37 6.00 6.04
CA PHE A 145 9.62 6.77 4.82
C PHE A 145 10.41 5.95 3.80
N LYS A 146 11.48 5.28 4.23
CA LYS A 146 12.29 4.41 3.38
C LYS A 146 11.68 3.02 3.19
N ARG A 147 10.61 2.69 3.94
CA ARG A 147 10.03 1.35 4.02
C ARG A 147 11.08 0.29 4.33
N MET A 148 11.98 0.61 5.23
CA MET A 148 13.06 -0.28 5.67
C MET A 148 12.75 -0.82 7.06
N ILE A 149 13.05 -2.10 7.25
CA ILE A 149 13.01 -2.75 8.54
C ILE A 149 14.39 -3.33 8.79
N THR A 150 14.95 -3.04 9.96
CA THR A 150 16.20 -3.62 10.42
C THR A 150 16.05 -4.21 11.81
N ILE A 151 16.78 -5.27 12.10
CA ILE A 151 16.94 -5.84 13.44
C ILE A 151 18.44 -5.91 13.70
N ASP A 152 18.87 -5.28 14.79
CA ASP A 152 20.30 -5.19 15.16
C ASP A 152 21.14 -4.66 13.97
N ARG A 153 20.63 -3.65 13.25
CA ARG A 153 21.21 -3.04 12.03
C ARG A 153 21.24 -3.94 10.79
N GLN A 154 20.71 -5.16 10.85
CA GLN A 154 20.58 -6.03 9.69
C GLN A 154 19.24 -5.85 9.00
N SER A 155 19.24 -5.67 7.68
CA SER A 155 18.01 -5.44 6.92
C SER A 155 17.16 -6.72 6.84
N VAL A 156 15.87 -6.59 7.16
CA VAL A 156 14.89 -7.66 7.03
C VAL A 156 13.99 -7.41 5.83
N HIS A 157 13.85 -8.42 4.97
CA HIS A 157 12.99 -8.34 3.80
C HIS A 157 11.61 -8.93 4.08
N LEU A 158 10.58 -8.06 4.03
CA LEU A 158 9.17 -8.45 4.11
C LEU A 158 8.52 -8.35 2.73
N THR A 159 7.50 -9.19 2.50
CA THR A 159 6.60 -8.99 1.37
C THR A 159 5.79 -7.69 1.58
N PRO A 160 5.18 -7.11 0.54
CA PRO A 160 4.38 -5.90 0.69
C PRO A 160 3.24 -6.01 1.70
N ILE A 161 2.57 -7.16 1.75
CA ILE A 161 1.49 -7.40 2.72
C ILE A 161 2.05 -7.53 4.14
N GLU A 162 3.11 -8.31 4.32
CA GLU A 162 3.79 -8.44 5.62
C GLU A 162 4.26 -7.07 6.13
N TYR A 163 4.85 -6.24 5.25
CA TYR A 163 5.25 -4.88 5.60
C TYR A 163 4.06 -4.03 6.05
N LYS A 164 2.93 -4.07 5.34
CA LYS A 164 1.72 -3.31 5.71
C LYS A 164 1.20 -3.71 7.08
N ILE A 165 1.17 -5.01 7.38
CA ILE A 165 0.77 -5.52 8.70
C ILE A 165 1.71 -4.97 9.79
N VAL A 166 3.02 -5.13 9.60
CA VAL A 166 4.03 -4.68 10.58
C VAL A 166 3.98 -3.17 10.76
N ALA A 167 3.90 -2.41 9.68
CA ALA A 167 3.81 -0.96 9.73
C ALA A 167 2.56 -0.47 10.46
N PHE A 168 1.39 -1.10 10.20
CA PHE A 168 0.15 -0.77 10.90
C PHE A 168 0.23 -1.06 12.39
N LEU A 169 0.79 -2.20 12.78
CA LEU A 169 0.99 -2.55 14.19
C LEU A 169 1.98 -1.60 14.89
N ALA A 170 3.08 -1.25 14.21
CA ALA A 170 4.09 -0.34 14.76
C ALA A 170 3.57 1.10 14.93
N GLN A 171 2.73 1.58 13.99
CA GLN A 171 2.04 2.86 14.11
C GLN A 171 1.04 2.92 15.27
N ASN A 172 0.61 1.75 15.74
CA ASN A 172 -0.30 1.58 16.87
C ASN A 172 0.37 0.80 18.02
N SER A 173 1.68 0.96 18.18
CA SER A 173 2.45 0.26 19.22
C SER A 173 1.82 0.44 20.61
N GLY A 174 1.95 -0.58 21.45
CA GLY A 174 1.32 -0.64 22.76
C GLY A 174 -0.17 -0.95 22.77
N LYS A 175 -0.88 -0.70 21.66
CA LYS A 175 -2.32 -0.96 21.58
C LYS A 175 -2.59 -2.35 21.00
N VAL A 176 -3.65 -2.98 21.51
CA VAL A 176 -4.17 -4.21 20.94
C VAL A 176 -4.99 -3.89 19.69
N MET A 177 -4.50 -4.32 18.52
CA MET A 177 -5.20 -4.18 17.26
C MET A 177 -5.99 -5.44 16.98
N THR A 178 -7.32 -5.32 16.87
CA THR A 178 -8.19 -6.46 16.62
C THR A 178 -7.90 -7.09 15.24
N TYR A 179 -8.23 -8.38 15.07
CA TYR A 179 -8.09 -9.04 13.77
C TYR A 179 -8.81 -8.25 12.66
N SER A 180 -10.02 -7.75 12.96
CA SER A 180 -10.81 -6.94 12.02
C SER A 180 -10.11 -5.62 11.68
N ALA A 181 -9.52 -4.93 12.66
CA ALA A 181 -8.80 -3.68 12.43
C ALA A 181 -7.58 -3.89 11.53
N VAL A 182 -6.80 -4.96 11.76
CA VAL A 182 -5.66 -5.30 10.91
C VAL A 182 -6.13 -5.69 9.50
N MET A 183 -7.15 -6.54 9.40
CA MET A 183 -7.73 -6.96 8.11
C MET A 183 -8.22 -5.75 7.31
N ASN A 184 -9.01 -4.88 7.92
CA ASN A 184 -9.54 -3.68 7.27
C ASN A 184 -8.44 -2.71 6.82
N SER A 185 -7.39 -2.54 7.63
CA SER A 185 -6.28 -1.65 7.27
C SER A 185 -5.45 -2.17 6.10
N VAL A 186 -5.31 -3.49 5.96
CA VAL A 186 -4.42 -4.09 4.95
C VAL A 186 -5.17 -4.47 3.69
N TRP A 187 -6.36 -5.08 3.82
CA TRP A 187 -7.16 -5.62 2.69
C TRP A 187 -8.45 -4.85 2.41
N GLY A 188 -8.83 -3.91 3.28
CA GLY A 188 -10.05 -3.12 3.14
C GLY A 188 -11.27 -3.71 3.86
N PRO A 189 -12.38 -2.95 3.94
CA PRO A 189 -13.55 -3.30 4.75
C PRO A 189 -14.35 -4.52 4.26
N TYR A 190 -14.13 -4.95 3.02
CA TYR A 190 -14.77 -6.14 2.43
C TYR A 190 -13.84 -7.36 2.40
N ALA A 191 -12.71 -7.32 3.12
CA ALA A 191 -11.90 -8.51 3.31
C ALA A 191 -12.75 -9.60 3.94
N GLU A 192 -12.63 -10.84 3.43
CA GLU A 192 -13.34 -11.99 4.00
C GLU A 192 -13.17 -12.02 5.51
N SER A 193 -14.26 -12.33 6.23
CA SER A 193 -14.27 -12.36 7.69
C SER A 193 -13.35 -13.44 8.30
N ASP A 194 -12.79 -14.31 7.46
CA ASP A 194 -11.84 -15.34 7.86
C ASP A 194 -10.42 -14.77 8.01
N ASN A 195 -9.95 -14.72 9.23
CA ASN A 195 -8.61 -14.25 9.56
C ASN A 195 -7.46 -15.22 9.23
N LYS A 196 -7.71 -16.30 8.45
CA LYS A 196 -6.68 -17.28 8.05
C LYS A 196 -5.52 -16.63 7.30
N ILE A 197 -5.81 -15.77 6.34
CA ILE A 197 -4.76 -15.07 5.57
C ILE A 197 -3.88 -14.20 6.48
N LEU A 198 -4.46 -13.55 7.47
CA LEU A 198 -3.73 -12.75 8.45
C LEU A 198 -2.84 -13.65 9.32
N ARG A 199 -3.33 -14.80 9.78
CA ARG A 199 -2.57 -15.76 10.60
C ARG A 199 -1.38 -16.34 9.83
N VAL A 200 -1.55 -16.67 8.55
CA VAL A 200 -0.46 -17.15 7.69
C VAL A 200 0.62 -16.07 7.54
N ASN A 201 0.23 -14.85 7.24
CA ASN A 201 1.18 -13.73 7.14
C ASN A 201 1.87 -13.48 8.48
N MET A 202 1.16 -13.52 9.60
CA MET A 202 1.75 -13.34 10.93
C MET A 202 2.79 -14.43 11.27
N ALA A 203 2.52 -15.68 10.91
CA ALA A 203 3.50 -16.75 11.07
C ALA A 203 4.78 -16.50 10.25
N ASN A 204 4.64 -16.00 9.01
CA ASN A 204 5.76 -15.64 8.16
C ASN A 204 6.53 -14.43 8.68
N ILE A 205 5.81 -13.41 9.16
CA ILE A 205 6.40 -12.21 9.79
C ILE A 205 7.26 -12.63 10.99
N ARG A 206 6.72 -13.45 11.89
CA ARG A 206 7.46 -13.92 13.08
C ARG A 206 8.72 -14.68 12.72
N ARG A 207 8.68 -15.54 11.70
CA ARG A 207 9.91 -16.25 11.23
C ARG A 207 11.00 -15.29 10.75
N LYS A 208 10.64 -14.08 10.33
CA LYS A 208 11.58 -13.07 9.80
C LYS A 208 12.03 -12.06 10.86
N LEU A 209 11.16 -11.74 11.81
CA LEU A 209 11.43 -10.71 12.83
C LEU A 209 11.88 -11.30 14.15
N GLU A 210 11.32 -12.43 14.58
CA GLU A 210 11.56 -13.00 15.91
C GLU A 210 12.69 -14.02 15.88
N LYS A 211 13.56 -13.99 16.89
CA LYS A 211 14.59 -15.04 17.07
C LYS A 211 13.95 -16.40 17.36
N ASN A 212 12.90 -16.39 18.17
CA ASN A 212 12.06 -17.56 18.45
C ASN A 212 10.59 -17.19 18.16
N PRO A 213 9.97 -17.66 17.06
CA PRO A 213 8.57 -17.37 16.74
C PRO A 213 7.56 -17.83 17.80
N ALA A 214 7.90 -18.79 18.64
CA ALA A 214 7.05 -19.27 19.74
C ALA A 214 7.11 -18.35 20.97
N GLU A 215 8.19 -17.59 21.11
CA GLU A 215 8.41 -16.63 22.22
C GLU A 215 8.67 -15.23 21.63
N PRO A 216 7.67 -14.60 21.03
CA PRO A 216 7.85 -13.33 20.32
C PRO A 216 8.18 -12.21 21.31
N ILE A 217 9.09 -11.32 20.90
CA ILE A 217 9.48 -10.13 21.66
C ILE A 217 8.96 -8.83 21.02
N TYR A 218 8.56 -8.88 19.76
CA TYR A 218 8.07 -7.72 19.02
C TYR A 218 6.56 -7.72 18.85
N ILE A 219 5.96 -8.85 18.39
CA ILE A 219 4.53 -8.94 18.07
C ILE A 219 3.86 -10.03 18.93
N PHE A 220 3.08 -9.59 19.91
CA PHE A 220 2.33 -10.47 20.80
C PHE A 220 0.96 -10.84 20.22
N THR A 221 0.46 -12.03 20.59
CA THR A 221 -0.90 -12.45 20.27
C THR A 221 -1.78 -12.24 21.50
N GLU A 222 -2.81 -11.43 21.36
CA GLU A 222 -3.88 -11.32 22.33
C GLU A 222 -4.97 -12.32 21.91
N VAL A 223 -4.98 -13.46 22.59
CA VAL A 223 -5.80 -14.62 22.18
C VAL A 223 -7.27 -14.25 22.06
N GLY A 224 -7.87 -14.59 20.91
CA GLY A 224 -9.27 -14.28 20.61
C GLY A 224 -9.52 -12.83 20.16
N VAL A 225 -8.57 -11.92 20.32
CA VAL A 225 -8.73 -10.48 20.07
C VAL A 225 -7.95 -9.99 18.85
N GLY A 226 -6.62 -10.19 18.83
CA GLY A 226 -5.77 -9.64 17.78
C GLY A 226 -4.29 -9.71 18.08
N TYR A 227 -3.58 -8.67 17.67
CA TYR A 227 -2.12 -8.54 17.85
C TYR A 227 -1.75 -7.20 18.47
N ARG A 228 -0.64 -7.19 19.22
CA ARG A 228 -0.06 -5.99 19.82
C ARG A 228 1.42 -5.92 19.51
N MET A 229 1.85 -4.79 18.99
CA MET A 229 3.28 -4.48 18.83
C MET A 229 3.86 -4.00 20.16
N THR A 230 5.08 -4.41 20.49
CA THR A 230 5.77 -3.89 21.68
C THR A 230 5.85 -2.36 21.61
N ASP A 231 5.80 -1.70 22.77
CA ASP A 231 6.11 -0.27 22.85
C ASP A 231 7.61 -0.03 22.81
N ASP A 232 7.99 1.17 22.40
CA ASP A 232 9.32 1.68 22.67
C ASP A 232 9.43 1.84 24.20
N GLU A 233 10.19 0.99 24.86
CA GLU A 233 10.58 1.27 26.22
C GLU A 233 11.46 2.52 26.15
N ALA A 234 10.85 3.68 26.38
CA ALA A 234 11.59 4.90 26.62
C ALA A 234 12.67 4.56 27.63
N ALA A 235 13.91 4.74 27.22
CA ALA A 235 15.04 4.64 28.14
C ALA A 235 14.75 5.58 29.32
N ILE A 236 14.49 4.98 30.49
CA ILE A 236 14.49 5.67 31.77
C ILE A 236 15.92 6.07 32.10
#